data_eccb2cc7ec60f6358ee97af11469c134
#
_entry.id   eccb2cc7ec60f6358ee97af11469c134
#
_cell.length_a   1.000
_cell.length_b   1.000
_cell.length_c   1.000
_cell.angle_alpha   90.00
_cell.angle_beta   90.00
_cell.angle_gamma   90.00
#
_symmetry.space_group_name_H-M   'P 1'
#
loop_
_entity.id
_entity.type
_entity.pdbx_description
1 polymer ?
#
loop_
_entity_poly.entity_id
_entity_poly.type
_entity_poly.pdbx_seq_one_letter_code
_entity_poly.pdbx_strand_id
1 'polypeptide(L)'
;MTPPRQGDNTTQAMTRIIIIGYMGAGKTTVGKALARELGLQFYDLDWYIEARMHKTVPQLFAERGEQGFRQVERAMLHEAAEFEDVVLSCGGGTPCFFDNIDYMNSRGPVVYLKATPEVLHSHLMMGKTERPLIKGKTGDELTGFIARQLGEREPYYAKARYTYDVNLLDSHGKVGLAVAGIRKLLGGRQRPHGRRKAKPYTS
;
A
#
# COMPACT_ATOMS: atom_id res chain seq x y z
N MET A 1 -26.18 17.31 45.57
CA MET A 1 -24.80 17.19 45.07
C MET A 1 -24.73 16.04 44.11
N THR A 2 -24.72 16.33 42.80
CA THR A 2 -24.64 15.34 41.72
C THR A 2 -23.17 15.08 41.43
N PRO A 3 -22.69 13.83 41.39
CA PRO A 3 -21.29 13.56 41.07
C PRO A 3 -20.99 13.95 39.63
N PRO A 4 -19.76 14.39 39.31
CA PRO A 4 -19.37 14.74 37.95
C PRO A 4 -19.38 13.48 37.07
N ARG A 5 -19.96 13.58 35.87
CA ARG A 5 -19.90 12.57 34.84
C ARG A 5 -18.43 12.35 34.48
N GLN A 6 -17.94 11.13 34.69
CA GLN A 6 -16.67 10.68 34.15
C GLN A 6 -16.72 10.84 32.63
N GLY A 7 -15.88 11.70 32.10
CA GLY A 7 -15.68 11.86 30.66
C GLY A 7 -15.20 10.53 30.08
N ASP A 8 -15.95 9.99 29.13
CA ASP A 8 -15.51 8.91 28.26
C ASP A 8 -14.25 9.34 27.51
N ASN A 9 -13.11 9.05 28.08
CA ASN A 9 -11.81 9.15 27.43
C ASN A 9 -11.71 7.92 26.50
N THR A 10 -12.54 7.89 25.45
CA THR A 10 -12.38 6.94 24.36
C THR A 10 -11.12 7.37 23.61
N THR A 11 -9.98 6.83 24.04
CA THR A 11 -8.74 6.92 23.29
C THR A 11 -9.03 6.35 21.90
N GLN A 12 -9.23 7.23 20.92
CA GLN A 12 -9.48 6.88 19.54
C GLN A 12 -8.27 6.07 19.09
N ALA A 13 -8.45 4.75 18.91
CA ALA A 13 -7.35 3.88 18.52
C ALA A 13 -6.86 4.35 17.14
N MET A 14 -5.67 4.90 17.09
CA MET A 14 -4.97 5.31 15.87
C MET A 14 -5.01 4.18 14.85
N THR A 15 -5.54 4.46 13.67
CA THR A 15 -5.72 3.45 12.64
C THR A 15 -4.66 3.63 11.56
N ARG A 16 -3.87 2.58 11.37
CA ARG A 16 -2.85 2.55 10.32
C ARG A 16 -2.99 1.24 9.57
N ILE A 17 -3.13 1.28 8.25
CA ILE A 17 -3.26 0.10 7.39
C ILE A 17 -2.18 0.22 6.32
N ILE A 18 -1.34 -0.80 6.18
CA ILE A 18 -0.28 -0.83 5.18
C ILE A 18 -0.66 -1.84 4.10
N ILE A 19 -0.59 -1.41 2.83
CA ILE A 19 -0.92 -2.26 1.67
C ILE A 19 0.35 -2.58 0.90
N ILE A 20 0.61 -3.86 0.70
CA ILE A 20 1.73 -4.39 -0.07
C ILE A 20 1.25 -5.31 -1.21
N GLY A 21 2.14 -5.63 -2.12
CA GLY A 21 1.89 -6.53 -3.24
C GLY A 21 2.65 -6.09 -4.49
N TYR A 22 2.65 -6.95 -5.50
CA TYR A 22 3.39 -6.70 -6.74
C TYR A 22 2.85 -5.49 -7.52
N MET A 23 3.66 -4.94 -8.44
CA MET A 23 3.15 -3.91 -9.37
C MET A 23 1.99 -4.47 -10.19
N GLY A 24 0.95 -3.67 -10.39
CA GLY A 24 -0.29 -4.14 -11.06
C GLY A 24 -1.32 -4.80 -10.15
N ALA A 25 -1.01 -5.09 -8.87
CA ALA A 25 -1.98 -5.68 -7.92
C ALA A 25 -3.11 -4.72 -7.47
N GLY A 26 -3.11 -3.47 -7.95
CA GLY A 26 -4.18 -2.51 -7.64
C GLY A 26 -4.04 -1.78 -6.31
N LYS A 27 -2.84 -1.76 -5.69
CA LYS A 27 -2.60 -1.15 -4.38
C LYS A 27 -3.12 0.27 -4.25
N THR A 28 -2.76 1.15 -5.17
CA THR A 28 -3.19 2.57 -5.17
C THR A 28 -4.70 2.70 -5.32
N THR A 29 -5.32 1.90 -6.20
CA THR A 29 -6.77 1.92 -6.44
C THR A 29 -7.55 1.43 -5.22
N VAL A 30 -7.17 0.26 -4.71
CA VAL A 30 -7.80 -0.34 -3.51
C VAL A 30 -7.52 0.51 -2.27
N GLY A 31 -6.27 1.00 -2.12
CA GLY A 31 -5.87 1.84 -0.99
C GLY A 31 -6.66 3.14 -0.90
N LYS A 32 -6.81 3.86 -2.01
CA LYS A 32 -7.65 5.07 -2.07
C LYS A 32 -9.11 4.79 -1.74
N ALA A 33 -9.66 3.69 -2.28
CA ALA A 33 -11.04 3.32 -2.02
C ALA A 33 -11.25 2.90 -0.56
N LEU A 34 -10.31 2.13 0.02
CA LEU A 34 -10.33 1.72 1.42
C LEU A 34 -10.21 2.93 2.36
N ALA A 35 -9.28 3.85 2.09
CA ALA A 35 -9.09 5.07 2.86
C ALA A 35 -10.38 5.92 2.87
N ARG A 36 -10.98 6.12 1.70
CA ARG A 36 -12.27 6.84 1.59
C ARG A 36 -13.39 6.16 2.38
N GLU A 37 -13.49 4.84 2.30
CA GLU A 37 -14.52 4.06 3.00
C GLU A 37 -14.36 4.13 4.52
N LEU A 38 -13.11 4.15 5.01
CA LEU A 38 -12.81 4.20 6.44
C LEU A 38 -12.68 5.62 6.99
N GLY A 39 -12.72 6.66 6.14
CA GLY A 39 -12.50 8.05 6.54
C GLY A 39 -11.05 8.36 6.90
N LEU A 40 -10.10 7.59 6.36
CA LEU A 40 -8.65 7.73 6.56
C LEU A 40 -8.01 8.53 5.43
N GLN A 41 -6.80 9.03 5.67
CA GLN A 41 -5.96 9.60 4.61
C GLN A 41 -5.28 8.47 3.80
N PHE A 42 -5.02 8.73 2.53
CA PHE A 42 -4.27 7.81 1.67
C PHE A 42 -2.89 8.39 1.35
N TYR A 43 -1.86 7.59 1.57
CA TYR A 43 -0.49 7.88 1.16
C TYR A 43 0.05 6.75 0.26
N ASP A 44 0.77 7.14 -0.79
CA ASP A 44 1.59 6.24 -1.60
C ASP A 44 3.05 6.54 -1.29
N LEU A 45 3.81 5.52 -0.87
CA LEU A 45 5.18 5.69 -0.42
C LEU A 45 6.09 6.22 -1.53
N ASP A 46 5.89 5.79 -2.79
CA ASP A 46 6.68 6.26 -3.91
C ASP A 46 6.45 7.78 -4.11
N TRP A 47 5.20 8.25 -4.07
CA TRP A 47 4.89 9.67 -4.14
C TRP A 47 5.42 10.46 -2.94
N TYR A 48 5.38 9.85 -1.75
CA TYR A 48 5.93 10.48 -0.56
C TYR A 48 7.45 10.66 -0.67
N ILE A 49 8.17 9.64 -1.15
CA ILE A 49 9.60 9.72 -1.43
C ILE A 49 9.90 10.83 -2.42
N GLU A 50 9.18 10.87 -3.56
CA GLU A 50 9.40 11.89 -4.60
C GLU A 50 9.17 13.31 -4.07
N ALA A 51 8.12 13.51 -3.28
CA ALA A 51 7.82 14.81 -2.67
C ALA A 51 8.89 15.24 -1.66
N ARG A 52 9.40 14.31 -0.83
CA ARG A 52 10.42 14.60 0.19
C ARG A 52 11.82 14.81 -0.40
N MET A 53 12.13 14.05 -1.45
CA MET A 53 13.47 14.08 -2.08
C MET A 53 13.56 15.09 -3.22
N HIS A 54 12.43 15.67 -3.67
CA HIS A 54 12.34 16.54 -4.85
C HIS A 54 12.93 15.89 -6.11
N LYS A 55 12.83 14.58 -6.23
CA LYS A 55 13.33 13.74 -7.32
C LYS A 55 12.40 12.57 -7.54
N THR A 56 12.25 12.17 -8.79
CA THR A 56 11.49 10.97 -9.13
C THR A 56 12.22 9.70 -8.69
N VAL A 57 11.47 8.62 -8.45
CA VAL A 57 12.06 7.32 -8.11
C VAL A 57 13.11 6.88 -9.15
N PRO A 58 12.88 6.98 -10.49
CA PRO A 58 13.92 6.70 -11.48
C PRO A 58 15.19 7.54 -11.33
N GLN A 59 15.08 8.83 -11.01
CA GLN A 59 16.24 9.70 -10.79
C GLN A 59 17.04 9.26 -9.56
N LEU A 60 16.36 8.88 -8.48
CA LEU A 60 17.01 8.37 -7.27
C LEU A 60 17.75 7.05 -7.54
N PHE A 61 17.17 6.15 -8.34
CA PHE A 61 17.85 4.94 -8.78
C PHE A 61 19.09 5.25 -9.65
N ALA A 62 18.99 6.18 -10.59
CA ALA A 62 20.10 6.57 -11.45
C ALA A 62 21.26 7.20 -10.67
N GLU A 63 20.97 8.01 -9.66
CA GLU A 63 21.98 8.72 -8.87
C GLU A 63 22.61 7.87 -7.76
N ARG A 64 21.82 7.01 -7.12
CA ARG A 64 22.24 6.30 -5.89
C ARG A 64 22.39 4.79 -6.06
N GLY A 65 22.00 4.27 -7.23
CA GLY A 65 21.87 2.83 -7.44
C GLY A 65 20.75 2.22 -6.61
N GLU A 66 20.56 0.91 -6.74
CA GLU A 66 19.50 0.21 -6.00
C GLU A 66 19.71 0.30 -4.48
N GLN A 67 20.92 0.01 -4.02
CA GLN A 67 21.20 0.01 -2.58
C GLN A 67 20.96 1.38 -1.93
N GLY A 68 21.42 2.46 -2.59
CA GLY A 68 21.18 3.82 -2.08
C GLY A 68 19.71 4.22 -2.11
N PHE A 69 18.95 3.81 -3.14
CA PHE A 69 17.50 4.00 -3.16
C PHE A 69 16.83 3.24 -2.02
N ARG A 70 17.18 1.97 -1.76
CA ARG A 70 16.58 1.17 -0.68
C ARG A 70 16.80 1.76 0.70
N GLN A 71 17.94 2.43 0.93
CA GLN A 71 18.18 3.17 2.18
C GLN A 71 17.22 4.36 2.32
N VAL A 72 17.02 5.14 1.24
CA VAL A 72 16.05 6.24 1.21
C VAL A 72 14.63 5.70 1.42
N GLU A 73 14.24 4.66 0.70
CA GLU A 73 12.92 4.02 0.80
C GLU A 73 12.64 3.56 2.24
N ARG A 74 13.62 2.91 2.90
CA ARG A 74 13.51 2.51 4.30
C ARG A 74 13.29 3.70 5.23
N ALA A 75 14.09 4.76 5.10
CA ALA A 75 13.97 5.94 5.94
C ALA A 75 12.58 6.60 5.78
N MET A 76 12.10 6.73 4.55
CA MET A 76 10.79 7.30 4.24
C MET A 76 9.64 6.38 4.67
N LEU A 77 9.81 5.06 4.59
CA LEU A 77 8.87 4.10 5.15
C LEU A 77 8.73 4.29 6.66
N HIS A 78 9.84 4.42 7.37
CA HIS A 78 9.84 4.62 8.83
C HIS A 78 9.13 5.92 9.20
N GLU A 79 9.35 7.00 8.46
CA GLU A 79 8.66 8.28 8.68
C GLU A 79 7.16 8.17 8.37
N ALA A 80 6.78 7.63 7.21
CA ALA A 80 5.38 7.53 6.79
C ALA A 80 4.57 6.53 7.64
N ALA A 81 5.22 5.50 8.16
CA ALA A 81 4.58 4.52 9.03
C ALA A 81 4.30 5.04 10.45
N GLU A 82 4.73 6.25 10.82
CA GLU A 82 4.32 6.92 12.06
C GLU A 82 3.03 7.75 11.88
N PHE A 83 2.57 7.97 10.65
CA PHE A 83 1.33 8.72 10.42
C PHE A 83 0.14 7.98 10.99
N GLU A 84 -0.82 8.75 11.49
CA GLU A 84 -2.04 8.26 12.11
C GLU A 84 -3.22 8.40 11.14
N ASP A 85 -4.21 7.53 11.31
CA ASP A 85 -5.43 7.51 10.50
C ASP A 85 -5.17 7.46 8.98
N VAL A 86 -4.30 6.53 8.58
CA VAL A 86 -3.82 6.40 7.21
C VAL A 86 -3.96 4.99 6.63
N VAL A 87 -4.09 4.96 5.31
CA VAL A 87 -3.79 3.81 4.47
C VAL A 87 -2.52 4.14 3.69
N LEU A 88 -1.44 3.40 3.96
CA LEU A 88 -0.15 3.55 3.31
C LEU A 88 0.04 2.45 2.27
N SER A 89 0.18 2.83 0.99
CA SER A 89 0.53 1.92 -0.11
C SER A 89 2.04 1.92 -0.30
N CYS A 90 2.68 0.74 -0.26
CA CYS A 90 4.13 0.61 -0.44
C CYS A 90 4.50 0.06 -1.81
N GLY A 91 5.65 0.44 -2.33
CA GLY A 91 6.23 -0.09 -3.55
C GLY A 91 6.38 -1.63 -3.50
N GLY A 92 6.32 -2.30 -4.67
CA GLY A 92 6.38 -3.77 -4.69
C GLY A 92 7.69 -4.37 -4.18
N GLY A 93 8.79 -3.61 -4.20
CA GLY A 93 10.07 -4.04 -3.63
C GLY A 93 10.21 -3.74 -2.15
N THR A 94 9.51 -2.74 -1.63
CA THR A 94 9.70 -2.22 -0.26
C THR A 94 9.72 -3.30 0.82
N PRO A 95 8.81 -4.31 0.85
CA PRO A 95 8.82 -5.35 1.88
C PRO A 95 10.01 -6.31 1.81
N CYS A 96 10.72 -6.35 0.65
CA CYS A 96 11.73 -7.36 0.37
C CYS A 96 13.13 -6.96 0.84
N PHE A 97 13.31 -5.75 1.34
CA PHE A 97 14.62 -5.22 1.75
C PHE A 97 14.66 -4.95 3.26
N PHE A 98 15.85 -5.17 3.83
CA PHE A 98 16.10 -5.00 5.26
C PHE A 98 15.08 -5.77 6.12
N ASP A 99 14.62 -5.15 7.18
CA ASP A 99 13.57 -5.60 8.09
C ASP A 99 12.22 -4.92 7.82
N ASN A 100 12.03 -4.36 6.62
CA ASN A 100 10.87 -3.51 6.31
C ASN A 100 9.53 -4.20 6.58
N ILE A 101 9.38 -5.48 6.19
CA ILE A 101 8.11 -6.20 6.42
C ILE A 101 7.84 -6.43 7.90
N ASP A 102 8.86 -6.73 8.69
CA ASP A 102 8.73 -6.94 10.12
C ASP A 102 8.43 -5.60 10.82
N TYR A 103 9.08 -4.53 10.38
CA TYR A 103 8.77 -3.17 10.83
C TYR A 103 7.32 -2.77 10.50
N MET A 104 6.86 -2.97 9.25
CA MET A 104 5.47 -2.70 8.86
C MET A 104 4.49 -3.43 9.76
N ASN A 105 4.70 -4.73 10.02
CA ASN A 105 3.84 -5.53 10.90
C ASN A 105 3.81 -5.04 12.35
N SER A 106 4.91 -4.41 12.81
CA SER A 106 4.97 -3.80 14.15
C SER A 106 4.17 -2.50 14.24
N ARG A 107 3.95 -1.81 13.11
CA ARG A 107 3.29 -0.49 13.08
C ARG A 107 1.77 -0.59 12.87
N GLY A 108 1.29 -1.64 12.23
CA GLY A 108 -0.14 -1.82 11.98
C GLY A 108 -0.47 -3.05 11.16
N PRO A 109 -1.75 -3.29 10.87
CA PRO A 109 -2.16 -4.36 9.98
C PRO A 109 -1.58 -4.16 8.57
N VAL A 110 -0.82 -5.16 8.11
CA VAL A 110 -0.31 -5.25 6.75
C VAL A 110 -1.23 -6.15 5.93
N VAL A 111 -1.69 -5.64 4.77
CA VAL A 111 -2.56 -6.36 3.83
C VAL A 111 -1.80 -6.62 2.55
N TYR A 112 -1.54 -7.88 2.25
CA TYR A 112 -0.98 -8.30 0.97
C TYR A 112 -2.10 -8.47 -0.07
N LEU A 113 -2.05 -7.71 -1.15
CA LEU A 113 -2.90 -7.89 -2.32
C LEU A 113 -2.25 -8.93 -3.23
N LYS A 114 -2.74 -10.18 -3.16
CA LYS A 114 -2.22 -11.31 -3.91
C LYS A 114 -2.92 -11.42 -5.26
N ALA A 115 -2.13 -11.58 -6.33
CA ALA A 115 -2.62 -11.83 -7.67
C ALA A 115 -1.71 -12.84 -8.40
N THR A 116 -2.27 -13.56 -9.37
CA THR A 116 -1.49 -14.46 -10.23
C THR A 116 -0.68 -13.67 -11.27
N PRO A 117 0.40 -14.26 -11.83
CA PRO A 117 1.19 -13.61 -12.87
C PRO A 117 0.37 -13.17 -14.08
N GLU A 118 -0.64 -13.96 -14.48
CA GLU A 118 -1.51 -13.69 -15.63
C GLU A 118 -2.38 -12.45 -15.39
N VAL A 119 -2.95 -12.32 -14.19
CA VAL A 119 -3.74 -11.15 -13.79
C VAL A 119 -2.87 -9.92 -13.71
N LEU A 120 -1.67 -10.02 -13.11
CA LEU A 120 -0.71 -8.93 -13.05
C LEU A 120 -0.27 -8.50 -14.44
N HIS A 121 0.02 -9.45 -15.35
CA HIS A 121 0.30 -9.17 -16.76
C HIS A 121 -0.83 -8.36 -17.40
N SER A 122 -2.07 -8.86 -17.31
CA SER A 122 -3.25 -8.18 -17.87
C SER A 122 -3.38 -6.75 -17.35
N HIS A 123 -3.26 -6.54 -16.04
CA HIS A 123 -3.34 -5.21 -15.43
C HIS A 123 -2.21 -4.28 -15.86
N LEU A 124 -1.00 -4.81 -16.03
CA LEU A 124 0.15 -4.04 -16.49
C LEU A 124 0.01 -3.59 -17.94
N MET A 125 -0.55 -4.44 -18.80
CA MET A 125 -0.82 -4.12 -20.21
C MET A 125 -1.94 -3.10 -20.39
N MET A 126 -2.94 -3.08 -19.49
CA MET A 126 -4.01 -2.08 -19.50
C MET A 126 -3.56 -0.72 -18.92
N GLY A 127 -2.50 -0.71 -18.13
CA GLY A 127 -1.99 0.50 -17.48
C GLY A 127 -1.30 1.44 -18.47
N LYS A 128 -1.62 2.74 -18.40
CA LYS A 128 -0.99 3.78 -19.24
C LYS A 128 0.41 4.21 -18.76
N THR A 129 0.84 3.79 -17.59
CA THR A 129 2.11 4.23 -16.99
C THR A 129 3.24 3.34 -17.48
N GLU A 130 4.22 3.90 -18.17
CA GLU A 130 5.46 3.20 -18.49
C GLU A 130 6.18 2.76 -17.21
N ARG A 131 6.64 1.51 -17.23
CA ARG A 131 7.39 0.91 -16.12
C ARG A 131 8.74 0.41 -16.60
N PRO A 132 9.84 1.02 -16.16
CA PRO A 132 11.19 0.69 -16.65
C PRO A 132 11.52 -0.81 -16.59
N LEU A 133 11.11 -1.51 -15.51
CA LEU A 133 11.41 -2.92 -15.27
C LEU A 133 10.79 -3.90 -16.30
N ILE A 134 9.72 -3.50 -16.96
CA ILE A 134 9.01 -4.34 -17.92
C ILE A 134 9.04 -3.77 -19.33
N LYS A 135 9.78 -2.69 -19.56
CA LYS A 135 9.88 -2.05 -20.87
C LYS A 135 10.43 -3.03 -21.90
N GLY A 136 9.69 -3.17 -22.99
CA GLY A 136 10.05 -4.07 -24.10
C GLY A 136 9.67 -5.54 -23.91
N LYS A 137 9.14 -5.93 -22.74
CA LYS A 137 8.66 -7.30 -22.50
C LYS A 137 7.18 -7.42 -22.86
N THR A 138 6.81 -8.48 -23.58
CA THR A 138 5.43 -8.73 -24.00
C THR A 138 5.08 -10.21 -23.89
N GLY A 139 3.79 -10.54 -23.90
CA GLY A 139 3.29 -11.91 -23.95
C GLY A 139 3.88 -12.82 -22.87
N ASP A 140 4.29 -14.02 -23.24
CA ASP A 140 4.80 -15.05 -22.32
C ASP A 140 6.11 -14.64 -21.64
N GLU A 141 6.95 -13.83 -22.31
CA GLU A 141 8.17 -13.29 -21.69
C GLU A 141 7.86 -12.43 -20.47
N LEU A 142 6.87 -11.55 -20.60
CA LEU A 142 6.44 -10.70 -19.47
C LEU A 142 5.82 -11.53 -18.36
N THR A 143 4.96 -12.50 -18.69
CA THR A 143 4.34 -13.39 -17.69
C THR A 143 5.41 -14.20 -16.95
N GLY A 144 6.38 -14.78 -17.66
CA GLY A 144 7.49 -15.50 -17.06
C GLY A 144 8.39 -14.62 -16.20
N PHE A 145 8.63 -13.37 -16.61
CA PHE A 145 9.36 -12.39 -15.79
C PHE A 145 8.61 -12.08 -14.49
N ILE A 146 7.30 -11.80 -14.56
CA ILE A 146 6.46 -11.55 -13.41
C ILE A 146 6.46 -12.75 -12.46
N ALA A 147 6.31 -13.97 -12.99
CA ALA A 147 6.29 -15.19 -12.17
C ALA A 147 7.60 -15.37 -11.39
N ARG A 148 8.76 -15.17 -12.02
CA ARG A 148 10.07 -15.23 -11.33
C ARG A 148 10.17 -14.19 -10.23
N GLN A 149 9.91 -12.93 -10.54
CA GLN A 149 9.96 -11.82 -9.59
C GLN A 149 8.97 -12.01 -8.42
N LEU A 150 7.79 -12.55 -8.71
CA LEU A 150 6.79 -12.84 -7.69
C LEU A 150 7.27 -13.97 -6.77
N GLY A 151 7.86 -15.03 -7.33
CA GLY A 151 8.45 -16.14 -6.57
C GLY A 151 9.54 -15.67 -5.60
N GLU A 152 10.41 -14.75 -6.03
CA GLU A 152 11.46 -14.15 -5.19
C GLU A 152 10.88 -13.31 -4.05
N ARG A 153 9.73 -12.66 -4.25
CA ARG A 153 9.10 -11.72 -3.30
C ARG A 153 8.05 -12.37 -2.41
N GLU A 154 7.45 -13.48 -2.82
CA GLU A 154 6.39 -14.16 -2.08
C GLU A 154 6.78 -14.49 -0.63
N PRO A 155 8.03 -14.93 -0.29
CA PRO A 155 8.43 -15.16 1.08
C PRO A 155 8.31 -13.93 1.99
N TYR A 156 8.47 -12.73 1.42
CA TYR A 156 8.30 -11.47 2.16
C TYR A 156 6.84 -11.06 2.23
N TYR A 157 6.11 -11.17 1.11
CA TYR A 157 4.69 -10.83 1.07
C TYR A 157 3.86 -11.73 1.99
N ALA A 158 4.21 -13.02 2.06
CA ALA A 158 3.53 -13.99 2.93
C ALA A 158 3.67 -13.69 4.43
N LYS A 159 4.62 -12.84 4.83
CA LYS A 159 4.72 -12.35 6.21
C LYS A 159 3.65 -11.30 6.57
N ALA A 160 2.90 -10.79 5.60
CA ALA A 160 1.80 -9.86 5.86
C ALA A 160 0.76 -10.51 6.77
N ARG A 161 0.24 -9.74 7.73
CA ARG A 161 -0.78 -10.23 8.66
C ARG A 161 -2.07 -10.69 7.98
N TYR A 162 -2.41 -10.08 6.84
CA TYR A 162 -3.61 -10.39 6.07
C TYR A 162 -3.25 -10.54 4.60
N THR A 163 -3.86 -11.52 3.94
CA THR A 163 -3.79 -11.69 2.48
C THR A 163 -5.18 -11.57 1.89
N TYR A 164 -5.31 -10.77 0.84
CA TYR A 164 -6.52 -10.63 0.08
C TYR A 164 -6.26 -10.95 -1.40
N ASP A 165 -7.03 -11.90 -1.95
CA ASP A 165 -6.93 -12.28 -3.36
C ASP A 165 -7.63 -11.23 -4.24
N VAL A 166 -6.89 -10.67 -5.19
CA VAL A 166 -7.37 -9.63 -6.11
C VAL A 166 -7.47 -10.12 -7.56
N ASN A 167 -7.47 -11.43 -7.80
CA ASN A 167 -7.54 -11.99 -9.15
C ASN A 167 -8.82 -11.59 -9.91
N LEU A 168 -9.87 -11.22 -9.21
CA LEU A 168 -11.12 -10.75 -9.81
C LEU A 168 -11.22 -9.22 -9.92
N LEU A 169 -10.13 -8.48 -9.69
CA LEU A 169 -10.15 -7.01 -9.65
C LEU A 169 -10.02 -6.39 -11.06
N ASP A 170 -10.93 -6.70 -11.97
CA ASP A 170 -10.92 -6.27 -13.38
C ASP A 170 -11.84 -5.08 -13.69
N SER A 171 -12.65 -4.63 -12.72
CA SER A 171 -13.62 -3.54 -12.92
C SER A 171 -13.82 -2.69 -11.66
N HIS A 172 -14.33 -1.46 -11.84
CA HIS A 172 -14.63 -0.54 -10.75
C HIS A 172 -15.60 -1.13 -9.69
N GLY A 173 -16.58 -1.93 -10.12
CA GLY A 173 -17.51 -2.60 -9.20
C GLY A 173 -16.81 -3.59 -8.26
N LYS A 174 -15.76 -4.24 -8.74
CA LYS A 174 -14.98 -5.23 -7.97
C LYS A 174 -14.03 -4.59 -6.96
N VAL A 175 -13.64 -3.32 -7.15
CA VAL A 175 -12.90 -2.56 -6.13
C VAL A 175 -13.72 -2.43 -4.84
N GLY A 176 -15.03 -2.17 -4.94
CA GLY A 176 -15.93 -2.14 -3.79
C GLY A 176 -15.99 -3.48 -3.05
N LEU A 177 -16.01 -4.60 -3.78
CA LEU A 177 -15.97 -5.94 -3.18
C LEU A 177 -14.63 -6.18 -2.45
N ALA A 178 -13.51 -5.78 -3.05
CA ALA A 178 -12.20 -5.89 -2.41
C ALA A 178 -12.13 -5.07 -1.11
N VAL A 179 -12.63 -3.83 -1.13
CA VAL A 179 -12.69 -2.99 0.07
C VAL A 179 -13.55 -3.64 1.16
N ALA A 180 -14.73 -4.16 0.82
CA ALA A 180 -15.60 -4.84 1.77
C ALA A 180 -14.94 -6.10 2.36
N GLY A 181 -14.27 -6.91 1.52
CA GLY A 181 -13.53 -8.09 1.94
C GLY A 181 -12.36 -7.75 2.88
N ILE A 182 -11.56 -6.75 2.54
CA ILE A 182 -10.45 -6.27 3.38
C ILE A 182 -10.98 -5.75 4.72
N ARG A 183 -12.07 -4.97 4.72
CA ARG A 183 -12.70 -4.53 5.98
C ARG A 183 -13.10 -5.70 6.86
N LYS A 184 -13.67 -6.75 6.28
CA LYS A 184 -14.04 -7.97 7.02
C LYS A 184 -12.80 -8.65 7.63
N LEU A 185 -11.70 -8.77 6.89
CA LEU A 185 -10.43 -9.30 7.38
C LEU A 185 -9.87 -8.47 8.55
N LEU A 186 -10.00 -7.14 8.48
CA LEU A 186 -9.56 -6.21 9.52
C LEU A 186 -10.47 -6.19 10.78
N GLY A 187 -11.46 -7.08 10.87
CA GLY A 187 -12.35 -7.21 12.01
C GLY A 187 -13.54 -6.24 11.97
N GLY A 188 -13.97 -5.83 10.77
CA GLY A 188 -15.18 -5.01 10.58
C GLY A 188 -15.15 -3.67 11.33
N ARG A 189 -13.97 -3.09 11.58
CA ARG A 189 -13.83 -1.81 12.30
C ARG A 189 -14.76 -0.77 11.69
N GLN A 190 -15.73 -0.32 12.50
CA GLN A 190 -16.70 0.71 12.11
C GLN A 190 -16.01 2.08 12.02
N ARG A 191 -16.61 2.96 11.19
CA ARG A 191 -16.19 4.35 11.04
C ARG A 191 -16.10 5.03 12.41
N PRO A 192 -15.04 5.78 12.70
CA PRO A 192 -15.14 6.78 13.74
C PRO A 192 -16.19 7.81 13.29
N HIS A 193 -17.30 7.91 14.01
CA HIS A 193 -18.29 8.96 13.83
C HIS A 193 -17.68 10.28 14.30
N GLY A 194 -17.29 11.14 13.35
CA GLY A 194 -16.79 12.48 13.66
C GLY A 194 -16.18 13.16 12.43
N ARG A 195 -16.97 14.03 11.80
CA ARG A 195 -16.50 14.91 10.73
C ARG A 195 -15.36 15.81 11.22
N ARG A 196 -14.18 15.71 10.61
CA ARG A 196 -13.31 16.87 10.39
C ARG A 196 -12.91 16.89 8.92
N LYS A 197 -13.35 17.95 8.21
CA LYS A 197 -12.85 18.28 6.88
C LYS A 197 -11.37 18.64 7.02
N ALA A 198 -10.47 17.77 6.57
CA ALA A 198 -9.08 18.13 6.37
C ALA A 198 -9.01 19.10 5.19
N LYS A 199 -8.32 20.23 5.36
CA LYS A 199 -8.01 21.16 4.27
C LYS A 199 -7.03 20.47 3.31
N PRO A 200 -7.22 20.60 1.99
CA PRO A 200 -6.23 20.09 1.04
C PRO A 200 -4.93 20.89 1.18
N TYR A 201 -3.80 20.20 1.18
CA TYR A 201 -2.50 20.81 0.95
C TYR A 201 -2.52 21.39 -0.47
N THR A 202 -2.62 22.70 -0.57
CA THR A 202 -2.32 23.44 -1.80
C THR A 202 -0.84 23.74 -1.80
N SER A 203 -0.22 23.35 -2.92
CA SER A 203 1.15 23.58 -3.43
C SER A 203 1.96 24.67 -2.74
#